data_dc586c35bcf6802db638334ac602e511
#
_entry.id   dc586c35bcf6802db638334ac602e511
#
_cell.length_a   1.000
_cell.length_b   1.000
_cell.length_c   1.000
_cell.angle_alpha   90.00
_cell.angle_beta   90.00
_cell.angle_gamma   90.00
#
_symmetry.space_group_name_H-M   'P 1'
#
loop_
_entity.id
_entity.type
_entity.pdbx_description
1 polymer ?
#
loop_
_entity_poly.entity_id
_entity_poly.type
_entity_poly.pdbx_seq_one_letter_code
_entity_poly.pdbx_strand_id
1 'polypeptide(L)'
;MVCGPVFAHHGRSNYDVTHTVTLKGTVTEFEWINPHALIHFDVTDESGKLEKWVGETNSPNTLTRQGWSRNTVKVGEQITLVGHRVKGDSPYINFSKIIFADGKELNPSVQN
;
A
#
# COMPACT_ATOMS: atom_id res chain seq x y z
N MET A 1 -7.06 -15.20 18.05
CA MET A 1 -6.65 -14.48 18.19
C MET A 1 -6.70 -13.36 17.72
N VAL A 2 -6.58 -12.76 17.84
CA VAL A 2 -6.59 -11.71 17.45
C VAL A 2 -6.04 -11.01 16.87
N CYS A 3 -6.28 -10.50 16.33
CA CYS A 3 -5.57 -9.92 15.91
C CYS A 3 -5.71 -8.86 15.07
N GLY A 4 -6.77 -8.12 14.89
CA GLY A 4 -6.92 -6.89 14.17
C GLY A 4 -5.79 -5.93 14.41
N PRO A 5 -5.39 -5.75 15.64
CA PRO A 5 -4.32 -4.78 15.90
C PRO A 5 -2.97 -5.16 15.33
N VAL A 6 -2.86 -6.31 14.75
CA VAL A 6 -1.60 -6.72 14.13
C VAL A 6 -1.10 -5.70 13.10
N PHE A 7 -2.01 -5.11 12.33
CA PHE A 7 -1.59 -4.18 11.30
C PHE A 7 -0.93 -2.93 11.88
N ALA A 8 -1.38 -2.48 13.04
CA ALA A 8 -0.82 -1.29 13.64
C ALA A 8 0.57 -1.53 14.21
N HIS A 9 0.97 -2.77 14.32
CA HIS A 9 2.24 -3.12 14.95
C HIS A 9 3.29 -3.60 13.96
N HIS A 10 3.03 -3.49 12.67
CA HIS A 10 4.02 -3.84 11.68
C HIS A 10 5.15 -2.82 11.73
N GLY A 11 6.33 -3.26 12.12
CA GLY A 11 7.52 -2.45 12.08
C GLY A 11 8.46 -2.99 11.02
N ARG A 12 9.61 -2.34 10.89
CA ARG A 12 10.56 -2.74 9.85
C ARG A 12 10.94 -4.21 9.94
N SER A 13 11.02 -4.76 11.15
CA SER A 13 11.40 -6.16 11.33
C SER A 13 10.34 -7.13 10.80
N ASN A 14 9.12 -6.65 10.55
CA ASN A 14 8.05 -7.49 10.05
C ASN A 14 7.96 -7.53 8.53
N TYR A 15 8.81 -6.76 7.84
CA TYR A 15 8.81 -6.72 6.39
C TYR A 15 10.02 -7.45 5.84
N ASP A 16 9.85 -8.06 4.69
CA ASP A 16 10.95 -8.70 3.98
C ASP A 16 11.67 -7.62 3.19
N VAL A 17 12.66 -7.00 3.83
CA VAL A 17 13.38 -5.88 3.22
C VAL A 17 14.42 -6.34 2.20
N THR A 18 14.62 -7.65 2.05
CA THR A 18 15.58 -8.16 1.07
C THR A 18 14.96 -8.32 -0.31
N HIS A 19 13.62 -8.26 -0.39
CA HIS A 19 12.94 -8.44 -1.67
C HIS A 19 11.91 -7.32 -1.86
N THR A 20 11.96 -6.72 -3.03
CA THR A 20 10.97 -5.74 -3.44
C THR A 20 9.93 -6.47 -4.28
N VAL A 21 8.67 -6.25 -3.98
CA VAL A 21 7.58 -6.83 -4.75
C VAL A 21 6.82 -5.72 -5.47
N THR A 22 6.26 -6.07 -6.60
CA THR A 22 5.47 -5.16 -7.44
C THR A 22 4.10 -5.81 -7.63
N LEU A 23 3.06 -5.08 -7.22
CA LEU A 23 1.69 -5.60 -7.28
C LEU A 23 0.81 -4.63 -8.04
N LYS A 24 0.10 -5.15 -9.03
CA LYS A 24 -0.83 -4.36 -9.82
C LYS A 24 -2.24 -4.78 -9.46
N GLY A 25 -3.10 -3.80 -9.21
CA GLY A 25 -4.45 -4.11 -8.82
C GLY A 25 -5.39 -2.93 -8.94
N THR A 26 -6.61 -3.14 -8.46
CA THR A 26 -7.68 -2.15 -8.53
C THR A 26 -8.04 -1.69 -7.13
N VAL A 27 -8.05 -0.39 -6.92
CA VAL A 27 -8.34 0.20 -5.61
C VAL A 27 -9.79 -0.05 -5.23
N THR A 28 -10.00 -0.57 -4.01
CA THR A 28 -11.34 -0.74 -3.45
C THR A 28 -11.64 0.25 -2.34
N GLU A 29 -10.59 0.74 -1.67
CA GLU A 29 -10.77 1.74 -0.59
C GLU A 29 -9.45 2.44 -0.33
N PHE A 30 -9.50 3.74 -0.05
CA PHE A 30 -8.34 4.50 0.38
C PHE A 30 -8.65 5.10 1.75
N GLU A 31 -7.95 4.62 2.78
CA GLU A 31 -8.16 5.10 4.15
C GLU A 31 -7.14 6.17 4.47
N TRP A 32 -7.62 7.38 4.65
CA TRP A 32 -6.80 8.54 4.98
C TRP A 32 -6.79 8.71 6.49
N ILE A 33 -6.03 7.84 7.17
CA ILE A 33 -6.07 7.72 8.62
C ILE A 33 -4.67 7.68 9.22
N ASN A 34 -4.58 8.01 10.52
CA ASN A 34 -3.38 7.87 11.30
C ASN A 34 -3.33 6.48 11.91
N PRO A 35 -2.16 5.92 12.15
CA PRO A 35 -0.84 6.53 11.93
C PRO A 35 -0.34 6.42 10.50
N HIS A 36 -0.96 5.57 9.67
CA HIS A 36 -0.53 5.36 8.30
C HIS A 36 -1.72 5.25 7.38
N ALA A 37 -1.66 5.92 6.24
CA ALA A 37 -2.69 5.77 5.22
C ALA A 37 -2.63 4.38 4.61
N LEU A 38 -3.79 3.84 4.26
CA LEU A 38 -3.91 2.47 3.74
C LEU A 38 -4.66 2.48 2.42
N ILE A 39 -4.16 1.69 1.48
CA ILE A 39 -4.87 1.43 0.22
C ILE A 39 -5.29 -0.03 0.21
N HIS A 40 -6.59 -0.27 0.10
CA HIS A 40 -7.12 -1.60 -0.11
C HIS A 40 -7.27 -1.81 -1.61
N PHE A 41 -6.75 -2.93 -2.12
CA PHE A 41 -6.78 -3.16 -3.57
C PHE A 41 -6.87 -4.66 -3.86
N ASP A 42 -7.50 -4.96 -4.97
CA ASP A 42 -7.69 -6.33 -5.43
C ASP A 42 -6.63 -6.66 -6.46
N VAL A 43 -5.94 -7.78 -6.24
CA VAL A 43 -4.90 -8.28 -7.14
C VAL A 43 -5.35 -9.61 -7.69
N THR A 44 -5.24 -9.80 -9.01
CA THR A 44 -5.54 -11.08 -9.62
C THR A 44 -4.22 -11.79 -9.88
N ASP A 45 -4.09 -13.00 -9.34
CA ASP A 45 -2.85 -13.77 -9.52
C ASP A 45 -2.83 -14.46 -10.89
N GLU A 46 -1.75 -15.21 -11.15
CA GLU A 46 -1.55 -15.84 -12.43
C GLU A 46 -2.62 -16.86 -12.78
N SER A 47 -3.26 -17.44 -11.77
CA SER A 47 -4.32 -18.43 -11.98
C SER A 47 -5.69 -17.78 -12.19
N GLY A 48 -5.75 -16.45 -12.11
CA GLY A 48 -7.01 -15.73 -12.21
C GLY A 48 -7.73 -15.57 -10.90
N LYS A 49 -7.13 -15.99 -9.80
CA LYS A 49 -7.73 -15.86 -8.49
C LYS A 49 -7.52 -14.46 -7.94
N LEU A 50 -8.58 -13.87 -7.42
CA LEU A 50 -8.54 -12.54 -6.86
C LEU A 50 -8.13 -12.60 -5.39
N GLU A 51 -7.17 -11.75 -5.02
CA GLU A 51 -6.74 -11.59 -3.63
C GLU A 51 -6.95 -10.16 -3.19
N LYS A 52 -7.36 -10.00 -1.94
CA LYS A 52 -7.53 -8.66 -1.35
C LYS A 52 -6.27 -8.30 -0.59
N TRP A 53 -5.66 -7.21 -1.00
CA TRP A 53 -4.38 -6.74 -0.44
C TRP A 53 -4.57 -5.42 0.27
N VAL A 54 -3.66 -5.12 1.20
CA VAL A 54 -3.58 -3.82 1.86
C VAL A 54 -2.18 -3.27 1.65
N GLY A 55 -2.12 -2.03 1.18
CA GLY A 55 -0.87 -1.29 1.07
C GLY A 55 -0.81 -0.20 2.12
N GLU A 56 0.26 -0.19 2.88
CA GLU A 56 0.48 0.80 3.93
C GLU A 56 1.57 1.77 3.50
N THR A 57 1.40 3.04 3.81
CA THR A 57 2.42 4.05 3.55
C THR A 57 2.51 5.03 4.71
N ASN A 58 2.91 6.26 4.47
CA ASN A 58 3.15 7.25 5.53
C ASN A 58 1.85 7.80 6.12
N SER A 59 1.98 8.61 7.15
CA SER A 59 0.84 9.27 7.78
C SER A 59 0.25 10.33 6.85
N PRO A 60 -1.03 10.67 7.03
CA PRO A 60 -1.62 11.76 6.27
C PRO A 60 -0.86 13.07 6.37
N ASN A 61 -0.32 13.39 7.54
CA ASN A 61 0.47 14.64 7.68
C ASN A 61 1.68 14.63 6.78
N THR A 62 2.42 13.52 6.74
CA THR A 62 3.59 13.41 5.88
C THR A 62 3.19 13.48 4.42
N LEU A 63 2.14 12.76 4.06
CA LEU A 63 1.67 12.72 2.67
C LEU A 63 1.16 14.09 2.20
N THR A 64 0.48 14.82 3.08
CA THR A 64 -0.01 16.17 2.75
C THR A 64 1.15 17.08 2.39
N ARG A 65 2.26 16.97 3.11
CA ARG A 65 3.44 17.78 2.79
C ARG A 65 4.05 17.41 1.44
N GLN A 66 3.74 16.21 0.95
CA GLN A 66 4.20 15.75 -0.35
C GLN A 66 3.17 15.97 -1.46
N GLY A 67 2.08 16.66 -1.14
CA GLY A 67 1.07 16.99 -2.12
C GLY A 67 -0.09 16.02 -2.22
N TRP A 68 -0.16 15.03 -1.33
CA TRP A 68 -1.25 14.08 -1.31
C TRP A 68 -2.48 14.66 -0.59
N SER A 69 -3.64 14.10 -0.92
CA SER A 69 -4.89 14.39 -0.23
C SER A 69 -5.75 13.13 -0.25
N ARG A 70 -6.93 13.22 0.36
CA ARG A 70 -7.90 12.13 0.32
C ARG A 70 -8.27 11.73 -1.10
N ASN A 71 -8.07 12.64 -2.06
CA ASN A 71 -8.47 12.42 -3.44
C ASN A 71 -7.33 11.95 -4.33
N THR A 72 -6.15 11.74 -3.76
CA THR A 72 -4.98 11.32 -4.54
C THR A 72 -5.18 9.93 -5.13
N VAL A 73 -5.80 9.04 -4.36
CA VAL A 73 -6.09 7.68 -4.82
C VAL A 73 -7.59 7.50 -4.79
N LYS A 74 -8.16 6.96 -5.85
CA LYS A 74 -9.61 6.83 -6.00
C LYS A 74 -10.02 5.39 -6.18
N VAL A 75 -11.17 5.06 -5.62
CA VAL A 75 -11.76 3.73 -5.79
C VAL A 75 -11.99 3.47 -7.27
N GLY A 76 -11.64 2.27 -7.71
CA GLY A 76 -11.77 1.87 -9.10
C GLY A 76 -10.51 2.11 -9.93
N GLU A 77 -9.55 2.87 -9.42
CA GLU A 77 -8.31 3.13 -10.16
C GLU A 77 -7.43 1.89 -10.24
N GLN A 78 -6.79 1.74 -11.39
CA GLN A 78 -5.73 0.74 -11.55
C GLN A 78 -4.43 1.35 -11.04
N ILE A 79 -3.77 0.66 -10.14
CA ILE A 79 -2.51 1.12 -9.58
C ILE A 79 -1.49 0.00 -9.56
N THR A 80 -0.23 0.39 -9.48
CA THR A 80 0.87 -0.54 -9.23
C THR A 80 1.58 -0.06 -7.97
N LEU A 81 1.71 -0.93 -6.98
CA LEU A 81 2.44 -0.62 -5.76
C LEU A 81 3.75 -1.38 -5.74
N VAL A 82 4.82 -0.69 -5.36
CA VAL A 82 6.16 -1.27 -5.25
C VAL A 82 6.61 -1.10 -3.81
N GLY A 83 7.06 -2.17 -3.19
CA GLY A 83 7.50 -2.07 -1.81
C GLY A 83 7.88 -3.43 -1.23
N HIS A 84 7.79 -3.53 0.08
CA HIS A 84 8.17 -4.71 0.81
C HIS A 84 6.96 -5.40 1.41
N ARG A 85 6.85 -6.68 1.17
CA ARG A 85 5.78 -7.49 1.70
C ARG A 85 6.04 -7.77 3.18
N VAL A 86 4.98 -7.85 3.96
CA VAL A 86 5.13 -8.32 5.34
C VAL A 86 5.57 -9.79 5.30
N LYS A 87 6.39 -10.18 6.26
CA LYS A 87 6.88 -11.57 6.31
C LYS A 87 5.71 -12.51 6.54
N GLY A 88 5.77 -13.68 5.91
CA GLY A 88 4.71 -14.67 5.98
C GLY A 88 3.78 -14.56 4.80
N ASP A 89 2.54 -15.02 4.97
CA ASP A 89 1.60 -15.14 3.86
C ASP A 89 0.56 -14.03 3.82
N SER A 90 0.65 -13.07 4.71
CA SER A 90 -0.33 -11.99 4.75
C SER A 90 -0.27 -11.13 3.49
N PRO A 91 -1.42 -10.82 2.86
CA PRO A 91 -1.45 -9.97 1.67
C PRO A 91 -1.36 -8.49 2.06
N TYR A 92 -0.20 -8.10 2.54
CA TYR A 92 0.04 -6.78 3.10
C TYR A 92 1.41 -6.30 2.63
N ILE A 93 1.47 -5.07 2.13
CA ILE A 93 2.70 -4.49 1.59
C ILE A 93 2.89 -3.10 2.16
N ASN A 94 4.13 -2.79 2.55
CA ASN A 94 4.52 -1.42 2.85
C ASN A 94 5.12 -0.86 1.56
N PHE A 95 4.42 0.07 0.91
CA PHE A 95 4.87 0.51 -0.40
C PHE A 95 5.63 1.82 -0.31
N SER A 96 6.63 1.94 -1.17
CA SER A 96 7.45 3.13 -1.30
C SER A 96 7.21 3.86 -2.62
N LYS A 97 6.45 3.25 -3.52
CA LYS A 97 6.14 3.85 -4.82
C LYS A 97 4.75 3.40 -5.25
N ILE A 98 3.98 4.34 -5.78
CA ILE A 98 2.71 4.04 -6.44
C ILE A 98 2.79 4.58 -7.86
N ILE A 99 2.35 3.76 -8.81
CA ILE A 99 2.30 4.13 -10.22
C ILE A 99 0.85 4.06 -10.68
N PHE A 100 0.35 5.14 -11.23
CA PHE A 100 -1.02 5.22 -11.71
C PHE A 100 -1.11 4.75 -13.15
N ALA A 101 -2.33 4.53 -13.61
CA ALA A 101 -2.57 3.98 -14.96
C ALA A 101 -1.99 4.87 -16.07
N ASP A 102 -1.90 6.18 -15.82
CA ASP A 102 -1.34 7.12 -16.81
C ASP A 102 0.18 7.20 -16.75
N GLY A 103 0.81 6.42 -15.89
CA GLY A 103 2.26 6.40 -15.75
C GLY A 103 2.81 7.34 -14.69
N LYS A 104 1.97 8.17 -14.09
CA LYS A 104 2.41 9.07 -13.03
C LYS A 104 2.87 8.27 -11.83
N GLU A 105 3.99 8.68 -11.21
CA GLU A 105 4.54 8.00 -10.04
C GLU A 105 4.61 8.94 -8.85
N LEU A 106 4.34 8.39 -7.67
CA LEU A 106 4.54 9.10 -6.42
C LEU A 106 5.36 8.21 -5.49
N ASN A 107 6.25 8.83 -4.72
CA ASN A 107 7.16 8.12 -3.83
C ASN A 107 6.93 8.59 -2.39
N PRO A 108 5.91 8.06 -1.71
CA PRO A 108 5.53 8.57 -0.38
C PRO A 108 6.58 8.33 0.70
N SER A 109 7.52 7.43 0.48
CA SER A 109 8.56 7.16 1.47
C SER A 109 9.72 8.14 1.41
N VAL A 110 9.78 8.99 0.39
CA VAL A 110 10.85 9.97 0.27
C VAL A 110 10.63 11.07 1.31
N GLN A 111 11.65 11.35 2.08
CA GLN A 111 11.60 12.40 3.10
C GLN A 111 12.15 13.70 2.52
N ASN A 112 11.43 14.79 2.77
CA ASN A 112 11.86 16.12 2.31
C ASN A 112 12.02 17.06 3.48
#